data_9f53b0a4da15303e462bec37433e1c6e
#
_entry.id   9f53b0a4da15303e462bec37433e1c6e
#
_cell.length_a   1.000
_cell.length_b   1.000
_cell.length_c   1.000
_cell.angle_alpha   90.00
_cell.angle_beta   90.00
_cell.angle_gamma   90.00
#
_symmetry.space_group_name_H-M   'P 1'
#
loop_
_entity.id
_entity.type
_entity.pdbx_description
1 polymer ?
#
loop_
_entity_poly.entity_id
_entity_poly.type
_entity_poly.pdbx_seq_one_letter_code
_entity_poly.pdbx_strand_id
1 'polypeptide(L)'
;SKANLANTFDADGAKTVAFLSAVNEVLKNTPFELAFRALNELLLAVASSQPKDELTLKAVWDDFMMCKVLPRIEGDTDKLTTSEGKALLVELGTVLADQLAPIWLAPATDEANQRPDLYRERIVTDGATDEEKVLPIPCRSKAKLEWMSDRLASATFTSFWP
;
A
#
# COMPACT_ATOMS: atom_id res chain seq x y z
N SER A 1 -19.06 5.39 -2.23
CA SER A 1 -20.07 5.04 -1.25
C SER A 1 -20.09 3.54 -1.00
N LYS A 2 -20.63 3.13 0.13
CA LYS A 2 -20.74 1.72 0.51
C LYS A 2 -21.47 0.87 -0.55
N ALA A 3 -22.44 1.48 -1.26
CA ALA A 3 -23.18 0.81 -2.31
C ALA A 3 -22.30 0.31 -3.46
N ASN A 4 -21.17 0.99 -3.72
CA ASN A 4 -20.27 0.63 -4.81
C ASN A 4 -19.27 -0.46 -4.44
N LEU A 5 -19.25 -0.92 -3.20
CA LEU A 5 -18.37 -1.99 -2.72
C LEU A 5 -19.03 -3.38 -2.76
N ALA A 6 -20.34 -3.45 -2.94
CA ALA A 6 -21.13 -4.69 -2.77
C ALA A 6 -20.63 -5.88 -3.58
N ASN A 7 -20.09 -5.65 -4.77
CA ASN A 7 -19.59 -6.69 -5.66
C ASN A 7 -18.07 -6.87 -5.60
N THR A 8 -17.41 -6.22 -4.65
CA THR A 8 -15.97 -6.37 -4.46
C THR A 8 -15.64 -7.44 -3.44
N PHE A 9 -14.38 -7.79 -3.37
CA PHE A 9 -13.86 -8.70 -2.33
C PHE A 9 -14.02 -8.13 -0.92
N ASP A 10 -14.23 -6.83 -0.79
CA ASP A 10 -14.49 -6.13 0.47
C ASP A 10 -15.88 -5.47 0.44
N ALA A 11 -16.92 -6.29 0.40
CA ALA A 11 -18.30 -5.88 0.13
C ALA A 11 -18.86 -4.83 1.11
N ASP A 12 -18.44 -4.87 2.37
CA ASP A 12 -18.87 -3.92 3.41
C ASP A 12 -17.79 -2.88 3.76
N GLY A 13 -16.64 -2.94 3.15
CA GLY A 13 -15.51 -2.06 3.43
C GLY A 13 -14.76 -2.37 4.72
N ALA A 14 -15.15 -3.42 5.45
CA ALA A 14 -14.57 -3.72 6.77
C ALA A 14 -13.08 -4.06 6.71
N LYS A 15 -12.65 -4.77 5.66
CA LYS A 15 -11.24 -5.13 5.48
C LYS A 15 -10.39 -3.88 5.26
N THR A 16 -10.86 -2.97 4.44
CA THR A 16 -10.18 -1.70 4.14
C THR A 16 -10.11 -0.81 5.37
N VAL A 17 -11.19 -0.72 6.14
CA VAL A 17 -11.21 0.01 7.42
C VAL A 17 -10.17 -0.57 8.38
N ALA A 18 -10.14 -1.89 8.53
CA ALA A 18 -9.17 -2.55 9.41
C ALA A 18 -7.72 -2.32 8.96
N PHE A 19 -7.46 -2.37 7.66
CA PHE A 19 -6.14 -2.07 7.11
C PHE A 19 -5.68 -0.66 7.49
N LEU A 20 -6.50 0.34 7.18
CA LEU A 20 -6.11 1.73 7.42
C LEU A 20 -6.00 2.04 8.91
N SER A 21 -6.85 1.44 9.74
CA SER A 21 -6.76 1.56 11.20
C SER A 21 -5.43 1.00 11.73
N ALA A 22 -5.00 -0.15 11.22
CA ALA A 22 -3.72 -0.75 11.61
C ALA A 22 -2.54 0.15 11.24
N VAL A 23 -2.56 0.73 10.04
CA VAL A 23 -1.54 1.69 9.61
C VAL A 23 -1.56 2.92 10.52
N ASN A 24 -2.72 3.47 10.80
CA ASN A 24 -2.82 4.69 11.60
C ASN A 24 -2.47 4.46 13.08
N GLU A 25 -2.55 3.24 13.60
CA GLU A 25 -2.05 2.97 14.95
C GLU A 25 -0.55 3.26 15.08
N VAL A 26 0.22 3.05 14.01
CA VAL A 26 1.64 3.41 13.99
C VAL A 26 1.84 4.91 13.91
N LEU A 27 1.03 5.60 13.09
CA LEU A 27 1.20 7.03 12.78
C LEU A 27 0.52 7.97 13.76
N LYS A 28 -0.38 7.44 14.56
CA LYS A 28 -1.20 8.17 15.52
C LYS A 28 -0.34 8.98 16.49
N ASN A 29 -0.74 10.22 16.74
CA ASN A 29 -0.03 11.18 17.60
C ASN A 29 1.39 11.50 17.10
N THR A 30 1.65 11.33 15.81
CA THR A 30 2.87 11.79 15.14
C THR A 30 2.49 12.85 14.10
N PRO A 31 3.46 13.57 13.53
CA PRO A 31 3.17 14.50 12.44
C PRO A 31 2.58 13.85 11.18
N PHE A 32 2.64 12.51 11.10
CA PHE A 32 2.19 11.74 9.93
C PHE A 32 0.84 11.06 10.15
N GLU A 33 0.16 11.34 11.25
CA GLU A 33 -1.17 10.80 11.52
C GLU A 33 -2.11 11.05 10.36
N LEU A 34 -2.90 10.04 10.01
CA LEU A 34 -3.81 10.13 8.88
C LEU A 34 -5.04 10.97 9.23
N ALA A 35 -5.40 11.87 8.31
CA ALA A 35 -6.62 12.66 8.43
C ALA A 35 -7.86 11.76 8.23
N PHE A 36 -8.98 12.17 8.80
CA PHE A 36 -10.24 11.43 8.71
C PHE A 36 -10.64 11.11 7.27
N ARG A 37 -10.40 12.04 6.34
CA ARG A 37 -10.75 11.82 4.93
C ARG A 37 -9.90 10.76 4.22
N ALA A 38 -8.76 10.34 4.79
CA ALA A 38 -7.93 9.31 4.20
C ALA A 38 -8.69 8.00 4.01
N LEU A 39 -9.54 7.64 4.97
CA LEU A 39 -10.38 6.45 4.85
C LEU A 39 -11.38 6.58 3.70
N ASN A 40 -12.02 7.73 3.54
CA ASN A 40 -12.94 7.95 2.43
C ASN A 40 -12.23 7.87 1.09
N GLU A 41 -11.05 8.43 0.97
CA GLU A 41 -10.24 8.35 -0.26
C GLU A 41 -9.86 6.90 -0.58
N LEU A 42 -9.50 6.11 0.42
CA LEU A 42 -9.18 4.70 0.21
C LEU A 42 -10.41 3.88 -0.19
N LEU A 43 -11.54 4.09 0.47
CA LEU A 43 -12.80 3.43 0.11
C LEU A 43 -13.23 3.80 -1.32
N LEU A 44 -13.03 5.05 -1.74
CA LEU A 44 -13.29 5.45 -3.12
C LEU A 44 -12.33 4.76 -4.10
N ALA A 45 -11.08 4.58 -3.74
CA ALA A 45 -10.12 3.84 -4.57
C ALA A 45 -10.54 2.38 -4.75
N VAL A 46 -11.00 1.73 -3.68
CA VAL A 46 -11.53 0.36 -3.75
C VAL A 46 -12.78 0.31 -4.64
N ALA A 47 -13.71 1.25 -4.46
CA ALA A 47 -14.92 1.33 -5.26
C ALA A 47 -14.61 1.55 -6.75
N SER A 48 -13.64 2.40 -7.04
CA SER A 48 -13.21 2.69 -8.42
C SER A 48 -12.53 1.50 -9.08
N SER A 49 -11.69 0.78 -8.35
CA SER A 49 -10.92 -0.35 -8.86
C SER A 49 -11.72 -1.65 -8.94
N GLN A 50 -12.79 -1.78 -8.15
CA GLN A 50 -13.63 -2.98 -8.11
C GLN A 50 -12.84 -4.29 -7.97
N PRO A 51 -11.98 -4.43 -6.93
CA PRO A 51 -11.20 -5.66 -6.76
C PRO A 51 -12.11 -6.87 -6.48
N LYS A 52 -11.88 -7.98 -7.18
CA LYS A 52 -12.68 -9.20 -7.05
C LYS A 52 -11.99 -10.29 -6.23
N ASP A 53 -10.72 -10.12 -5.91
CA ASP A 53 -9.94 -11.07 -5.14
C ASP A 53 -9.03 -10.36 -4.14
N GLU A 54 -8.40 -11.16 -3.28
CA GLU A 54 -7.56 -10.66 -2.21
C GLU A 54 -6.31 -9.92 -2.73
N LEU A 55 -5.65 -10.47 -3.74
CA LEU A 55 -4.43 -9.87 -4.28
C LEU A 55 -4.71 -8.51 -4.91
N THR A 56 -5.83 -8.38 -5.60
CA THR A 56 -6.25 -7.11 -6.20
C THR A 56 -6.64 -6.08 -5.14
N LEU A 57 -7.36 -6.50 -4.09
CA LEU A 57 -7.68 -5.60 -2.98
C LEU A 57 -6.40 -5.07 -2.31
N LYS A 58 -5.46 -5.96 -2.03
CA LYS A 58 -4.18 -5.56 -1.42
C LYS A 58 -3.32 -4.72 -2.37
N ALA A 59 -3.46 -4.91 -3.68
CA ALA A 59 -2.85 -4.02 -4.66
C ALA A 59 -3.39 -2.59 -4.56
N VAL A 60 -4.68 -2.42 -4.33
CA VAL A 60 -5.29 -1.08 -4.11
C VAL A 60 -4.70 -0.45 -2.84
N TRP A 61 -4.60 -1.21 -1.76
CA TRP A 61 -4.00 -0.71 -0.51
C TRP A 61 -2.53 -0.34 -0.68
N ASP A 62 -1.77 -1.18 -1.38
CA ASP A 62 -0.36 -0.93 -1.68
C ASP A 62 -0.17 0.37 -2.47
N ASP A 63 -0.96 0.58 -3.52
CA ASP A 63 -0.91 1.80 -4.31
C ASP A 63 -1.34 3.03 -3.51
N PHE A 64 -2.31 2.87 -2.59
CA PHE A 64 -2.70 3.95 -1.70
C PHE A 64 -1.56 4.36 -0.76
N MET A 65 -0.81 3.41 -0.23
CA MET A 65 0.39 3.69 0.56
C MET A 65 1.39 4.54 -0.23
N MET A 66 1.59 4.21 -1.50
CA MET A 66 2.52 4.93 -2.38
C MET A 66 2.05 6.34 -2.73
N CYS A 67 0.75 6.54 -2.86
CA CYS A 67 0.20 7.83 -3.31
C CYS A 67 -0.15 8.78 -2.17
N LYS A 68 -0.57 8.28 -1.03
CA LYS A 68 -1.20 9.10 0.03
C LYS A 68 -0.52 9.03 1.39
N VAL A 69 0.22 7.99 1.69
CA VAL A 69 0.79 7.80 3.03
C VAL A 69 2.30 8.04 3.05
N LEU A 70 3.06 7.25 2.30
CA LEU A 70 4.52 7.34 2.31
C LEU A 70 5.07 8.69 1.83
N PRO A 71 4.47 9.37 0.83
CA PRO A 71 4.98 10.67 0.38
C PRO A 71 5.00 11.76 1.45
N ARG A 72 4.22 11.60 2.51
CA ARG A 72 4.13 12.56 3.62
C ARG A 72 5.16 12.30 4.72
N ILE A 73 5.82 11.16 4.70
CA ILE A 73 6.76 10.74 5.74
C ILE A 73 8.16 11.18 5.39
N GLU A 74 8.72 12.07 6.21
CA GLU A 74 10.08 12.56 6.04
C GLU A 74 10.65 13.04 7.37
N GLY A 75 11.94 13.00 7.51
CA GLY A 75 12.63 13.54 8.67
C GLY A 75 13.88 12.76 9.05
N ASP A 76 14.44 13.14 10.20
CA ASP A 76 15.56 12.47 10.83
C ASP A 76 15.06 11.33 11.76
N THR A 77 15.99 10.68 12.43
CA THR A 77 15.69 9.57 13.35
C THR A 77 14.75 10.02 14.49
N ASP A 78 14.92 11.23 15.00
CA ASP A 78 14.10 11.73 16.10
C ASP A 78 12.66 11.99 15.66
N LYS A 79 12.47 12.58 14.49
CA LYS A 79 11.14 12.85 13.93
C LYS A 79 10.42 11.55 13.52
N LEU A 80 11.18 10.56 13.03
CA LEU A 80 10.63 9.28 12.58
C LEU A 80 10.51 8.27 13.74
N THR A 81 9.79 8.69 14.75
CA THR A 81 9.55 7.94 15.98
C THR A 81 8.05 7.89 16.23
N THR A 82 7.54 6.74 16.67
CA THR A 82 6.13 6.58 17.06
C THR A 82 5.86 7.32 18.37
N SER A 83 4.57 7.48 18.72
CA SER A 83 4.18 8.10 20.00
C SER A 83 4.69 7.34 21.22
N GLU A 84 5.05 6.07 21.06
CA GLU A 84 5.65 5.23 22.12
C GLU A 84 7.18 5.20 22.07
N GLY A 85 7.81 6.02 21.23
CA GLY A 85 9.25 6.12 21.12
C GLY A 85 9.92 5.02 20.30
N LYS A 86 9.16 4.28 19.50
CA LYS A 86 9.70 3.22 18.63
C LYS A 86 10.07 3.77 17.26
N ALA A 87 10.94 3.05 16.53
CA ALA A 87 11.33 3.42 15.17
C ALA A 87 10.13 3.30 14.21
N LEU A 88 9.66 4.44 13.70
CA LEU A 88 8.41 4.52 12.94
C LEU A 88 8.43 3.66 11.67
N LEU A 89 9.51 3.71 10.89
CA LEU A 89 9.60 2.94 9.64
C LEU A 89 9.62 1.43 9.90
N VAL A 90 10.25 0.99 11.00
CA VAL A 90 10.27 -0.43 11.40
C VAL A 90 8.87 -0.89 11.79
N GLU A 91 8.18 -0.13 12.63
CA GLU A 91 6.82 -0.47 13.06
C GLU A 91 5.85 -0.46 11.87
N LEU A 92 5.98 0.50 10.97
CA LEU A 92 5.17 0.56 9.76
C LEU A 92 5.41 -0.67 8.88
N GLY A 93 6.66 -1.06 8.69
CA GLY A 93 7.02 -2.27 7.94
C GLY A 93 6.42 -3.54 8.53
N THR A 94 6.40 -3.66 9.86
CA THR A 94 5.81 -4.81 10.55
C THR A 94 4.29 -4.89 10.30
N VAL A 95 3.60 -3.76 10.40
CA VAL A 95 2.15 -3.71 10.13
C VAL A 95 1.85 -4.03 8.67
N LEU A 96 2.61 -3.45 7.74
CA LEU A 96 2.38 -3.68 6.31
C LEU A 96 2.70 -5.13 5.91
N ALA A 97 3.72 -5.75 6.50
CA ALA A 97 4.03 -7.15 6.24
C ALA A 97 2.85 -8.07 6.63
N ASP A 98 2.18 -7.77 7.72
CA ASP A 98 0.98 -8.50 8.15
C ASP A 98 -0.22 -8.19 7.26
N GLN A 99 -0.53 -6.91 7.06
CA GLN A 99 -1.72 -6.47 6.34
C GLN A 99 -1.67 -6.75 4.83
N LEU A 100 -0.48 -6.73 4.25
CA LEU A 100 -0.28 -6.94 2.82
C LEU A 100 0.23 -8.36 2.49
N ALA A 101 0.20 -9.30 3.44
CA ALA A 101 0.50 -10.69 3.11
C ALA A 101 -0.55 -11.22 2.11
N PRO A 102 -0.21 -12.04 1.12
CA PRO A 102 1.13 -12.56 0.81
C PRO A 102 1.98 -11.65 -0.08
N ILE A 103 1.43 -10.54 -0.61
CA ILE A 103 2.14 -9.72 -1.60
C ILE A 103 3.43 -9.08 -1.07
N TRP A 104 3.50 -8.86 0.24
CA TRP A 104 4.66 -8.22 0.87
C TRP A 104 5.94 -9.04 0.69
N LEU A 105 5.85 -10.36 0.82
CA LEU A 105 7.00 -11.25 0.77
C LEU A 105 7.22 -11.92 -0.58
N ALA A 106 6.31 -11.75 -1.55
CA ALA A 106 6.39 -12.42 -2.82
C ALA A 106 7.61 -11.93 -3.63
N PRO A 107 8.62 -12.80 -3.87
CA PRO A 107 9.75 -12.41 -4.70
C PRO A 107 9.35 -12.33 -6.18
N ALA A 108 10.24 -11.77 -7.00
CA ALA A 108 9.99 -11.61 -8.44
C ALA A 108 9.68 -12.93 -9.15
N THR A 109 10.13 -14.05 -8.58
CA THR A 109 9.92 -15.41 -9.14
C THR A 109 8.61 -16.05 -8.73
N ASP A 110 7.90 -15.49 -7.74
CA ASP A 110 6.63 -16.02 -7.23
C ASP A 110 5.45 -15.19 -7.75
N GLU A 111 5.16 -15.32 -9.04
CA GLU A 111 4.07 -14.56 -9.68
C GLU A 111 2.70 -14.83 -9.07
N ALA A 112 2.48 -16.03 -8.53
CA ALA A 112 1.19 -16.41 -7.96
C ALA A 112 0.81 -15.60 -6.71
N ASN A 113 1.80 -15.12 -5.96
CA ASN A 113 1.61 -14.31 -4.76
C ASN A 113 1.96 -12.85 -4.96
N GLN A 114 2.38 -12.45 -6.16
CA GLN A 114 2.57 -11.06 -6.50
C GLN A 114 1.22 -10.37 -6.74
N ARG A 115 1.22 -9.07 -6.60
CA ARG A 115 0.02 -8.28 -6.85
C ARG A 115 -0.12 -7.95 -8.34
N PRO A 116 -1.35 -7.74 -8.83
CA PRO A 116 -1.53 -7.24 -10.19
C PRO A 116 -1.09 -5.77 -10.30
N ASP A 117 -0.58 -5.39 -11.46
CA ASP A 117 -0.37 -3.98 -11.80
C ASP A 117 -1.71 -3.35 -12.17
N LEU A 118 -2.17 -2.38 -11.37
CA LEU A 118 -3.46 -1.71 -11.60
C LEU A 118 -3.37 -0.64 -12.71
N TYR A 119 -2.17 -0.23 -13.08
CA TYR A 119 -1.92 0.72 -14.17
C TYR A 119 -1.48 -0.01 -15.43
N ARG A 120 -2.16 -1.11 -15.75
CA ARG A 120 -1.82 -2.01 -16.85
C ARG A 120 -2.11 -1.41 -18.22
N GLU A 121 -1.26 -1.73 -19.18
CA GLU A 121 -1.49 -1.44 -20.58
C GLU A 121 -2.25 -2.59 -21.25
N ARG A 122 -3.03 -2.23 -22.28
CA ARG A 122 -3.69 -3.19 -23.12
C ARG A 122 -2.68 -3.76 -24.12
N ILE A 123 -2.44 -5.05 -24.04
CA ILE A 123 -1.51 -5.73 -24.97
C ILE A 123 -2.32 -6.45 -26.02
N VAL A 124 -2.04 -6.11 -27.31
CA VAL A 124 -2.55 -6.84 -28.46
C VAL A 124 -1.60 -8.01 -28.71
N THR A 125 -2.06 -9.23 -28.46
CA THR A 125 -1.26 -10.42 -28.78
C THR A 125 -1.64 -10.96 -30.17
N ASP A 126 -0.65 -10.98 -31.08
CA ASP A 126 -0.69 -11.71 -32.37
C ASP A 126 -1.97 -11.56 -33.21
N GLY A 127 -2.60 -10.40 -33.18
CA GLY A 127 -3.67 -10.04 -34.11
C GLY A 127 -5.00 -10.75 -33.89
N ALA A 128 -5.16 -11.59 -32.88
CA ALA A 128 -6.37 -12.39 -32.74
C ALA A 128 -7.34 -11.88 -31.68
N THR A 129 -6.89 -11.28 -30.57
CA THR A 129 -7.76 -10.73 -29.51
C THR A 129 -7.07 -9.62 -28.74
N ASP A 130 -7.85 -8.55 -28.49
CA ASP A 130 -7.46 -7.51 -27.54
C ASP A 130 -7.66 -8.04 -26.12
N GLU A 131 -6.66 -8.71 -25.57
CA GLU A 131 -6.69 -9.15 -24.18
C GLU A 131 -5.97 -8.15 -23.28
N GLU A 132 -6.66 -7.70 -22.21
CA GLU A 132 -6.00 -7.02 -21.12
C GLU A 132 -5.14 -8.03 -20.38
N LYS A 133 -3.82 -7.87 -20.49
CA LYS A 133 -2.89 -8.69 -19.73
C LYS A 133 -2.48 -7.96 -18.47
N VAL A 134 -2.94 -8.45 -17.32
CA VAL A 134 -2.52 -7.95 -16.02
C VAL A 134 -1.15 -8.52 -15.70
N LEU A 135 -0.17 -7.65 -15.51
CA LEU A 135 1.18 -8.05 -15.13
C LEU A 135 1.28 -8.19 -13.61
N PRO A 136 1.83 -9.31 -13.12
CA PRO A 136 2.18 -9.41 -11.70
C PRO A 136 3.43 -8.57 -11.43
N ILE A 137 3.41 -7.85 -10.31
CA ILE A 137 4.53 -7.01 -9.88
C ILE A 137 4.79 -7.19 -8.39
N PRO A 138 6.02 -6.89 -7.93
CA PRO A 138 6.33 -6.86 -6.51
C PRO A 138 5.58 -5.75 -5.78
N CYS A 139 5.46 -5.89 -4.46
CA CYS A 139 4.86 -4.88 -3.60
C CYS A 139 5.66 -3.57 -3.68
N ARG A 140 4.98 -2.49 -4.06
CA ARG A 140 5.62 -1.18 -4.25
C ARG A 140 5.99 -0.52 -2.93
N SER A 141 5.11 -0.56 -1.95
CA SER A 141 5.37 0.07 -0.65
C SER A 141 6.50 -0.60 0.11
N LYS A 142 6.67 -1.93 -0.04
CA LYS A 142 7.82 -2.63 0.54
C LYS A 142 9.15 -2.10 0.00
N ALA A 143 9.27 -2.03 -1.32
CA ALA A 143 10.50 -1.54 -1.96
C ALA A 143 10.79 -0.10 -1.55
N LYS A 144 9.77 0.76 -1.53
CA LYS A 144 9.94 2.16 -1.14
C LYS A 144 10.32 2.29 0.33
N LEU A 145 9.69 1.53 1.21
CA LEU A 145 9.97 1.60 2.64
C LEU A 145 11.39 1.11 2.96
N GLU A 146 11.84 0.06 2.30
CA GLU A 146 13.23 -0.42 2.40
C GLU A 146 14.22 0.66 1.94
N TRP A 147 13.94 1.30 0.81
CA TRP A 147 14.76 2.40 0.30
C TRP A 147 14.83 3.57 1.28
N MET A 148 13.69 3.97 1.85
CA MET A 148 13.63 5.04 2.85
C MET A 148 14.40 4.67 4.11
N SER A 149 14.26 3.44 4.57
CA SER A 149 14.95 2.93 5.77
C SER A 149 16.47 2.89 5.58
N ASP A 150 16.94 2.44 4.43
CA ASP A 150 18.36 2.41 4.11
C ASP A 150 18.96 3.83 4.06
N ARG A 151 18.21 4.75 3.49
CA ARG A 151 18.62 6.16 3.42
C ARG A 151 18.69 6.80 4.82
N LEU A 152 17.72 6.50 5.68
CA LEU A 152 17.74 6.99 7.06
C LEU A 152 18.98 6.46 7.81
N ALA A 153 19.30 5.18 7.62
CA ALA A 153 20.46 4.55 8.26
C ALA A 153 21.79 5.15 7.78
N SER A 154 21.91 5.48 6.50
CA SER A 154 23.16 5.96 5.90
C SER A 154 23.33 7.47 5.97
N ALA A 155 22.23 8.24 5.85
CA ALA A 155 22.26 9.70 5.74
C ALA A 155 21.62 10.43 6.92
N THR A 156 21.10 9.70 7.92
CA THR A 156 20.40 10.23 9.10
C THR A 156 19.15 11.05 8.81
N PHE A 157 18.71 11.05 7.56
CA PHE A 157 17.47 11.69 7.09
C PHE A 157 16.91 10.87 5.94
N THR A 158 15.59 10.84 5.81
CA THR A 158 14.92 10.22 4.67
C THR A 158 13.66 10.95 4.28
N SER A 159 13.25 10.72 3.04
CA SER A 159 11.96 11.13 2.50
C SER A 159 11.56 10.11 1.42
N PHE A 160 10.29 10.19 1.00
CA PHE A 160 9.79 9.39 -0.12
C PHE A 160 10.51 9.76 -1.44
N TRP A 161 10.90 11.01 -1.56
CA TRP A 161 11.48 11.56 -2.80
C TRP A 161 12.99 11.39 -2.84
N PRO A 162 13.56 11.07 -4.01
CA PRO A 162 15.00 10.94 -4.17
C PRO A 162 15.77 12.20 -3.83
#